data_34680d25c94e694ef14863b0af5d5693
#
_entry.id   34680d25c94e694ef14863b0af5d5693
#
_cell.length_a   1.000
_cell.length_b   1.000
_cell.length_c   1.000
_cell.angle_alpha   90.00
_cell.angle_beta   90.00
_cell.angle_gamma   90.00
#
_symmetry.space_group_name_H-M   'P 1'
#
loop_
_entity.id
_entity.type
_entity.pdbx_description
1 polymer ?
#
loop_
_entity_poly.entity_id
_entity_poly.type
_entity_poly.pdbx_seq_one_letter_code
_entity_poly.pdbx_strand_id
1 'polypeptide(L)'
;VYGLKRVWSLSCVEKDVAWSSSAALYLRNKLQSGDTVTFTVDEGDRYQLSATNCYVVNVSIEMRLVGGQNIRYFTVQLKEA
;
A
#
# COMPACT_ATOMS: atom_id res chain seq x y z
N VAL A 1 -22.00 19.20 -4.48
CA VAL A 1 -21.31 18.02 -4.98
C VAL A 1 -20.99 17.09 -3.83
N TYR A 2 -21.44 15.95 -3.95
CA TYR A 2 -21.10 14.93 -3.00
C TYR A 2 -19.70 14.43 -3.33
N GLY A 3 -18.78 14.61 -2.42
CA GLY A 3 -17.43 14.22 -2.64
C GLY A 3 -17.30 12.74 -2.96
N LEU A 4 -16.78 12.42 -4.14
CA LEU A 4 -16.39 11.08 -4.44
C LEU A 4 -15.11 10.77 -3.64
N LYS A 5 -15.11 9.66 -2.93
CA LYS A 5 -13.93 9.20 -2.22
C LYS A 5 -12.85 8.83 -3.22
N ARG A 6 -11.64 9.34 -3.01
CA ARG A 6 -10.52 9.01 -3.87
C ARG A 6 -10.04 7.59 -3.59
N VAL A 7 -9.57 6.93 -4.64
CA VAL A 7 -9.01 5.58 -4.55
C VAL A 7 -7.65 5.59 -5.22
N TRP A 8 -6.66 4.99 -4.56
CA TRP A 8 -5.32 4.84 -5.12
C TRP A 8 -4.97 3.37 -5.22
N SER A 9 -4.29 3.01 -6.31
CA SER A 9 -3.70 1.68 -6.49
C SER A 9 -2.20 1.84 -6.54
N LEU A 10 -1.50 1.14 -5.66
CA LEU A 10 -0.06 1.25 -5.51
C LEU A 10 0.57 -0.12 -5.79
N SER A 11 1.61 -0.12 -6.61
CA SER A 11 2.42 -1.32 -6.87
C SER A 11 3.76 -1.15 -6.16
N CYS A 12 4.09 -2.09 -5.32
CA CYS A 12 5.26 -2.02 -4.46
C CYS A 12 6.12 -3.26 -4.60
N VAL A 13 7.41 -3.11 -4.32
CA VAL A 13 8.41 -4.17 -4.41
C VAL A 13 9.24 -4.18 -3.14
N GLU A 14 9.42 -5.38 -2.56
CA GLU A 14 10.33 -5.58 -1.44
C GLU A 14 11.36 -6.65 -1.81
N LYS A 15 12.65 -6.37 -1.54
CA LYS A 15 13.75 -7.30 -1.81
C LYS A 15 14.31 -7.80 -0.48
N ASP A 16 14.32 -9.11 -0.31
CA ASP A 16 14.91 -9.78 0.87
C ASP A 16 14.41 -9.22 2.20
N VAL A 17 13.15 -8.80 2.25
CA VAL A 17 12.52 -8.30 3.48
C VAL A 17 11.84 -9.47 4.19
N ALA A 18 12.14 -9.64 5.48
CA ALA A 18 11.48 -10.66 6.28
C ALA A 18 9.97 -10.39 6.34
N TRP A 19 9.17 -11.46 6.34
CA TRP A 19 7.71 -11.34 6.36
C TRP A 19 7.23 -10.53 7.55
N SER A 20 7.83 -10.74 8.72
CA SER A 20 7.47 -10.01 9.95
C SER A 20 7.75 -8.51 9.88
N SER A 21 8.62 -8.08 8.96
CA SER A 21 8.96 -6.67 8.74
C SER A 21 8.34 -6.12 7.46
N SER A 22 7.51 -6.90 6.79
CA SER A 22 6.94 -6.53 5.50
C SER A 22 5.87 -5.46 5.61
N ALA A 23 5.93 -4.46 4.75
CA ALA A 23 4.86 -3.48 4.60
C ALA A 23 3.57 -4.14 4.09
N ALA A 24 3.71 -5.19 3.27
CA ALA A 24 2.55 -5.95 2.79
C ALA A 24 1.79 -6.61 3.94
N LEU A 25 2.51 -7.18 4.90
CA LEU A 25 1.89 -7.76 6.10
C LEU A 25 1.19 -6.67 6.94
N TYR A 26 1.83 -5.54 7.14
CA TYR A 26 1.26 -4.41 7.85
C TYR A 26 -0.07 -3.98 7.21
N LEU A 27 -0.07 -3.80 5.90
CA LEU A 27 -1.26 -3.36 5.17
C LEU A 27 -2.36 -4.42 5.18
N ARG A 28 -1.99 -5.70 5.07
CA ARG A 28 -2.97 -6.78 5.16
C ARG A 28 -3.62 -6.84 6.54
N ASN A 29 -2.86 -6.60 7.60
CA ASN A 29 -3.42 -6.54 8.95
C ASN A 29 -4.41 -5.38 9.09
N LYS A 30 -4.11 -4.23 8.49
CA LYS A 30 -5.03 -3.09 8.47
C LYS A 30 -6.31 -3.41 7.69
N LEU A 31 -6.19 -4.13 6.57
CA LEU A 31 -7.35 -4.59 5.82
C LEU A 31 -8.25 -5.47 6.68
N GLN A 32 -7.66 -6.40 7.42
CA GLN A 32 -8.42 -7.34 8.26
C GLN A 32 -9.05 -6.67 9.48
N SER A 33 -8.36 -5.69 10.06
CA SER A 33 -8.85 -5.00 11.25
C SER A 33 -9.84 -3.88 10.94
N GLY A 34 -9.84 -3.39 9.69
CA GLY A 34 -10.66 -2.24 9.29
C GLY A 34 -10.12 -0.89 9.75
N ASP A 35 -8.91 -0.85 10.29
CA ASP A 35 -8.29 0.39 10.72
C ASP A 35 -7.83 1.22 9.52
N THR A 36 -7.76 2.54 9.73
CA THR A 36 -7.22 3.44 8.71
C THR A 36 -5.70 3.50 8.77
N VAL A 37 -5.11 3.90 7.65
CA VAL A 37 -3.68 4.24 7.54
C VAL A 37 -3.56 5.66 7.05
N THR A 38 -2.45 6.32 7.38
CA THR A 38 -2.16 7.66 6.86
C THR A 38 -1.35 7.53 5.57
N PHE A 39 -1.85 8.14 4.52
CA PHE A 39 -1.22 8.12 3.20
C PHE A 39 -0.79 9.52 2.82
N THR A 40 0.48 9.66 2.43
CA THR A 40 1.06 10.93 2.01
C THR A 40 1.80 10.71 0.70
N VAL A 41 1.63 11.61 -0.25
CA VAL A 41 2.36 11.59 -1.51
C VAL A 41 3.13 12.89 -1.65
N ASP A 42 4.40 12.78 -2.02
CA ASP A 42 5.24 13.93 -2.35
C ASP A 42 6.08 13.59 -3.57
N GLU A 43 5.62 14.01 -4.72
CA GLU A 43 6.34 13.87 -5.99
C GLU A 43 6.89 15.22 -6.48
N GLY A 44 7.13 16.14 -5.56
CA GLY A 44 7.60 17.49 -5.90
C GLY A 44 6.53 18.26 -6.64
N ASP A 45 6.86 18.76 -7.84
CA ASP A 45 5.91 19.57 -8.62
C ASP A 45 4.85 18.75 -9.36
N ARG A 46 4.95 17.42 -9.35
CA ARG A 46 4.04 16.56 -10.10
C ARG A 46 2.75 16.32 -9.36
N TYR A 47 2.86 15.94 -8.11
CA TYR A 47 1.69 15.60 -7.31
C TYR A 47 2.07 15.63 -5.84
N GLN A 48 1.24 16.25 -5.05
CA GLN A 48 1.38 16.25 -3.60
C GLN A 48 0.04 15.94 -2.96
N LEU A 49 0.06 15.08 -1.96
CA LEU A 49 -1.10 14.76 -1.16
C LEU A 49 -0.69 14.91 0.31
N SER A 50 -1.38 15.77 1.02
CA SER A 50 -1.22 15.90 2.46
C SER A 50 -1.64 14.61 3.15
N ALA A 51 -1.16 14.38 4.37
CA ALA A 51 -1.53 13.20 5.15
C ALA A 51 -3.05 13.00 5.16
N THR A 52 -3.50 11.89 4.59
CA THR A 52 -4.91 11.58 4.42
C THR A 52 -5.19 10.21 5.03
N ASN A 53 -6.23 10.11 5.84
CA ASN A 53 -6.64 8.82 6.37
C ASN A 53 -7.33 8.00 5.29
N CYS A 54 -6.89 6.77 5.12
CA CYS A 54 -7.40 5.87 4.10
C CYS A 54 -7.70 4.51 4.70
N TYR A 55 -8.69 3.83 4.13
CA TYR A 55 -8.91 2.41 4.37
C TYR A 55 -8.12 1.60 3.36
N VAL A 56 -7.56 0.48 3.81
CA VAL A 56 -6.99 -0.51 2.91
C VAL A 56 -8.14 -1.38 2.43
N VAL A 57 -8.40 -1.37 1.12
CA VAL A 57 -9.54 -2.11 0.56
C VAL A 57 -9.13 -3.40 -0.15
N ASN A 58 -7.86 -3.51 -0.56
CA ASN A 58 -7.35 -4.73 -1.17
C ASN A 58 -5.84 -4.79 -1.06
N VAL A 59 -5.30 -5.99 -0.82
CA VAL A 59 -3.86 -6.25 -0.83
C VAL A 59 -3.64 -7.56 -1.58
N SER A 60 -2.88 -7.50 -2.68
CA SER A 60 -2.48 -8.67 -3.46
C SER A 60 -0.97 -8.83 -3.35
N ILE A 61 -0.53 -10.04 -3.01
CA ILE A 61 0.89 -10.31 -2.76
C ILE A 61 1.35 -11.44 -3.68
N GLU A 62 2.49 -11.24 -4.33
CA GLU A 62 3.12 -12.26 -5.17
C GLU A 62 4.59 -12.36 -4.80
N MET A 63 5.07 -13.58 -4.60
CA MET A 63 6.48 -13.87 -4.32
C MET A 63 7.13 -14.39 -5.59
N ARG A 64 8.31 -13.86 -5.92
CA ARG A 64 9.11 -14.34 -7.04
C ARG A 64 10.55 -14.54 -6.61
N LEU A 65 11.19 -15.58 -7.14
CA LEU A 65 12.62 -15.79 -6.98
C LEU A 65 13.30 -15.31 -8.26
N VAL A 66 14.12 -14.26 -8.15
CA VAL A 66 14.82 -13.68 -9.29
C VAL A 66 16.30 -13.55 -8.93
N GLY A 67 17.16 -14.18 -9.74
CA GLY A 67 18.61 -14.09 -9.53
C GLY A 67 19.07 -14.57 -8.14
N GLY A 68 18.39 -15.55 -7.55
CA GLY A 68 18.69 -16.05 -6.22
C GLY A 68 18.14 -15.19 -5.08
N GLN A 69 17.42 -14.13 -5.39
CA GLN A 69 16.81 -13.24 -4.39
C GLN A 69 15.31 -13.41 -4.36
N ASN A 70 14.77 -13.40 -3.15
CA ASN A 70 13.32 -13.39 -2.96
C ASN A 70 12.80 -11.96 -3.12
N ILE A 71 11.95 -11.76 -4.12
CA ILE A 71 11.33 -10.46 -4.39
C ILE A 71 9.84 -10.60 -4.15
N ARG A 72 9.31 -9.72 -3.31
CA ARG A 72 7.89 -9.66 -3.03
C ARG A 72 7.31 -8.49 -3.79
N TYR A 73 6.35 -8.79 -4.67
CA TYR A 73 5.56 -7.78 -5.36
C TYR A 73 4.21 -7.71 -4.67
N PHE A 74 3.79 -6.53 -4.30
CA PHE A 74 2.44 -6.40 -3.76
C PHE A 74 1.76 -5.15 -4.30
N THR A 75 0.46 -5.27 -4.48
CA THR A 75 -0.41 -4.18 -4.91
C THR A 75 -1.39 -3.90 -3.79
N VAL A 76 -1.52 -2.65 -3.44
CA VAL A 76 -2.48 -2.22 -2.42
C VAL A 76 -3.42 -1.18 -3.00
N GLN A 77 -4.71 -1.30 -2.66
CA GLN A 77 -5.69 -0.27 -2.97
C GLN A 77 -6.09 0.43 -1.68
N LEU A 78 -6.04 1.75 -1.71
CA LEU A 78 -6.44 2.61 -0.61
C LEU A 78 -7.64 3.44 -1.04
N LYS A 79 -8.59 3.59 -0.13
CA LYS A 79 -9.77 4.43 -0.34
C LYS A 79 -9.81 5.49 0.75
N GLU A 80 -10.02 6.72 0.35
CA GLU A 80 -10.15 7.84 1.28
C GLU A 80 -11.25 7.58 2.31
N ALA A 81 -10.92 7.81 3.54
CA ALA A 81 -11.87 7.64 4.65
C ALA A 81 -12.94 8.74 4.67
#